data_25599b591ee469368c413f2cdef522d2
#
_entry.id   25599b591ee469368c413f2cdef522d2
#
_cell.length_a   1.000
_cell.length_b   1.000
_cell.length_c   1.000
_cell.angle_alpha   90.00
_cell.angle_beta   90.00
_cell.angle_gamma   90.00
#
_symmetry.space_group_name_H-M   'P 1'
#
loop_
_entity.id
_entity.type
_entity.pdbx_description
1 polymer ?
#
loop_
_entity_poly.entity_id
_entity_poly.type
_entity_poly.pdbx_seq_one_letter_code
_entity_poly.pdbx_strand_id
1 'polypeptide(L)'
;MIMNLEKLLDSTFNCECGRSHNVPIRELIYAEDALEQLPGVLSNLVDGRRVVLVADRRTEEIAGLRARQILEEARWSVHQIIVPDDGRGGPVCDDTTHIWLNDRMPSADIALAVGTGVVNDLTKWTAFDKDVPYAVFATAATMNGFTAANVAPIINGVKILIRAQAPSAVFAIPSIIVDAPFELTTAGLGDAVAKPISTADWIFNHLFCGESFCRYCSEIINSLEPYYLDRPGDIIDRKPDAIKALFNALLYSGIAMTIIGTSAPASGGEHLLSHTLDMMSSVDGALHDLHGRQVGLGTIFASALYERIFKIDKPVCHPYSDNIDSKFWGPLAGNVRREYKQKIPMLKIICEKLDDGKTWYPFLTNAQKLARPPAQIKSCLRTAGAAHTFAGIGCSRERLLTAALHMHQIRKRPTIIDLAWILGIMPSAAGEIIDRWLTD
;
A
#
# COMPACT_ATOMS: atom_id res chain seq x y z
N MET A 1 -24.36 -2.91 1.86
CA MET A 1 -24.68 -2.14 0.63
C MET A 1 -23.32 -1.76 0.04
N ILE A 2 -22.95 -2.26 -1.14
CA ILE A 2 -21.70 -1.86 -1.79
C ILE A 2 -21.82 -0.37 -2.08
N MET A 3 -20.90 0.40 -1.53
CA MET A 3 -20.86 1.84 -1.76
C MET A 3 -20.53 2.07 -3.24
N ASN A 4 -21.31 2.88 -3.94
CA ASN A 4 -21.07 3.15 -5.36
C ASN A 4 -19.88 4.13 -5.48
N LEU A 5 -18.76 3.64 -6.03
CA LEU A 5 -17.52 4.40 -6.24
C LEU A 5 -17.77 5.68 -7.06
N GLU A 6 -18.64 5.60 -8.08
CA GLU A 6 -18.97 6.73 -8.96
C GLU A 6 -19.53 7.94 -8.18
N LYS A 7 -20.23 7.70 -7.06
CA LYS A 7 -20.76 8.79 -6.22
C LYS A 7 -19.69 9.51 -5.40
N LEU A 8 -18.50 8.96 -5.30
CA LEU A 8 -17.36 9.55 -4.59
C LEU A 8 -16.48 10.41 -5.51
N LEU A 9 -16.51 10.14 -6.80
CA LEU A 9 -15.65 10.84 -7.76
C LEU A 9 -16.03 12.33 -7.83
N ASP A 10 -15.02 13.17 -8.03
CA ASP A 10 -15.13 14.63 -8.14
C ASP A 10 -16.00 15.27 -7.08
N SER A 11 -15.95 14.74 -5.85
CA SER A 11 -16.84 15.17 -4.77
C SER A 11 -16.10 15.81 -3.61
N THR A 12 -16.76 16.81 -3.01
CA THR A 12 -16.40 17.37 -1.71
C THR A 12 -17.60 17.23 -0.79
N PHE A 13 -17.41 16.66 0.39
CA PHE A 13 -18.51 16.41 1.33
C PHE A 13 -18.08 16.57 2.78
N ASN A 14 -19.01 17.02 3.63
CA ASN A 14 -18.84 17.06 5.07
C ASN A 14 -19.08 15.67 5.66
N CYS A 15 -18.18 15.23 6.52
CA CYS A 15 -18.20 13.90 7.12
C CYS A 15 -18.50 13.97 8.62
N GLU A 16 -19.15 12.92 9.15
CA GLU A 16 -19.41 12.76 10.60
C GLU A 16 -18.12 12.77 11.44
N CYS A 17 -16.95 12.54 10.84
CA CYS A 17 -15.66 12.67 11.51
C CYS A 17 -15.26 14.14 11.80
N GLY A 18 -16.12 15.12 11.47
CA GLY A 18 -15.90 16.55 11.69
C GLY A 18 -15.01 17.23 10.64
N ARG A 19 -14.66 16.54 9.55
CA ARG A 19 -13.83 17.08 8.45
C ARG A 19 -14.62 17.15 7.15
N SER A 20 -14.25 18.12 6.31
CA SER A 20 -14.61 18.11 4.90
C SER A 20 -13.60 17.26 4.14
N HIS A 21 -14.09 16.34 3.34
CA HIS A 21 -13.29 15.43 2.52
C HIS A 21 -13.43 15.79 1.04
N ASN A 22 -12.33 15.60 0.30
CA ASN A 22 -12.28 15.82 -1.15
C ASN A 22 -11.74 14.59 -1.85
N VAL A 23 -12.39 14.17 -2.93
CA VAL A 23 -11.96 13.13 -3.85
C VAL A 23 -11.75 13.76 -5.22
N PRO A 24 -10.53 14.16 -5.58
CA PRO A 24 -10.26 14.94 -6.79
C PRO A 24 -10.20 14.08 -8.06
N ILE A 25 -10.46 12.77 -7.96
CA ILE A 25 -10.50 11.86 -9.12
C ILE A 25 -11.82 12.11 -9.85
N ARG A 26 -11.74 12.51 -11.11
CA ARG A 26 -12.94 12.86 -11.90
C ARG A 26 -13.54 11.67 -12.61
N GLU A 27 -12.69 10.75 -13.11
CA GLU A 27 -13.13 9.65 -13.95
C GLU A 27 -12.51 8.32 -13.52
N LEU A 28 -13.29 7.26 -13.58
CA LEU A 28 -12.84 5.89 -13.39
C LEU A 28 -13.47 5.02 -14.49
N ILE A 29 -12.68 4.63 -15.46
CA ILE A 29 -13.09 3.86 -16.63
C ILE A 29 -12.61 2.42 -16.48
N TYR A 30 -13.52 1.50 -16.19
CA TYR A 30 -13.26 0.05 -16.16
C TYR A 30 -14.11 -0.60 -17.26
N ALA A 31 -13.59 -0.59 -18.49
CA ALA A 31 -14.32 -1.01 -19.70
C ALA A 31 -13.36 -1.58 -20.74
N GLU A 32 -13.84 -2.49 -21.59
CA GLU A 32 -13.02 -3.09 -22.66
C GLU A 32 -12.54 -2.06 -23.70
N ASP A 33 -13.28 -0.98 -23.88
CA ASP A 33 -12.95 0.15 -24.75
C ASP A 33 -12.28 1.33 -24.00
N ALA A 34 -11.68 1.10 -22.83
CA ALA A 34 -11.07 2.17 -22.03
C ALA A 34 -9.92 2.90 -22.77
N LEU A 35 -9.21 2.24 -23.68
CA LEU A 35 -8.18 2.88 -24.52
C LEU A 35 -8.81 3.86 -25.53
N GLU A 36 -9.90 3.47 -26.15
CA GLU A 36 -10.65 4.28 -27.11
C GLU A 36 -11.27 5.53 -26.45
N GLN A 37 -11.58 5.45 -25.16
CA GLN A 37 -12.10 6.57 -24.38
C GLN A 37 -11.02 7.58 -23.94
N LEU A 38 -9.72 7.20 -23.96
CA LEU A 38 -8.62 8.05 -23.50
C LEU A 38 -8.67 9.48 -24.06
N PRO A 39 -8.73 9.71 -25.40
CA PRO A 39 -8.65 11.07 -25.93
C PRO A 39 -9.81 11.97 -25.49
N GLY A 40 -11.02 11.40 -25.41
CA GLY A 40 -12.22 12.12 -24.96
C GLY A 40 -12.12 12.52 -23.49
N VAL A 41 -11.77 11.57 -22.62
CA VAL A 41 -11.63 11.82 -21.20
C VAL A 41 -10.50 12.81 -20.91
N LEU A 42 -9.31 12.64 -21.52
CA LEU A 42 -8.20 13.57 -21.30
C LEU A 42 -8.54 14.99 -21.78
N SER A 43 -9.30 15.15 -22.88
CA SER A 43 -9.75 16.46 -23.37
C SER A 43 -10.75 17.15 -22.43
N ASN A 44 -11.44 16.41 -21.58
CA ASN A 44 -12.31 16.98 -20.54
C ASN A 44 -11.53 17.35 -19.26
N LEU A 45 -10.31 16.84 -19.10
CA LEU A 45 -9.48 17.10 -17.92
C LEU A 45 -8.57 18.31 -18.09
N VAL A 46 -8.10 18.59 -19.32
CA VAL A 46 -7.14 19.66 -19.63
C VAL A 46 -7.45 20.31 -20.96
N ASP A 47 -7.14 21.61 -21.09
CA ASP A 47 -7.40 22.39 -22.31
C ASP A 47 -6.37 22.10 -23.43
N GLY A 48 -5.15 21.69 -23.06
CA GLY A 48 -4.08 21.38 -24.01
C GLY A 48 -4.16 19.96 -24.56
N ARG A 49 -3.23 19.64 -25.49
CA ARG A 49 -3.15 18.31 -26.13
C ARG A 49 -1.73 17.75 -26.14
N ARG A 50 -0.89 18.12 -25.16
CA ARG A 50 0.45 17.57 -24.97
C ARG A 50 0.40 16.57 -23.83
N VAL A 51 0.68 15.31 -24.13
CA VAL A 51 0.72 14.24 -23.11
C VAL A 51 2.11 13.63 -23.04
N VAL A 52 2.63 13.45 -21.83
CA VAL A 52 3.77 12.58 -21.58
C VAL A 52 3.24 11.22 -21.13
N LEU A 53 3.47 10.20 -21.95
CA LEU A 53 3.12 8.82 -21.67
C LEU A 53 4.34 8.13 -21.08
N VAL A 54 4.22 7.63 -19.85
CA VAL A 54 5.27 6.91 -19.13
C VAL A 54 4.88 5.45 -18.98
N ALA A 55 5.76 4.55 -19.41
CA ALA A 55 5.60 3.10 -19.30
C ALA A 55 6.93 2.44 -18.97
N ASP A 56 6.95 1.19 -18.63
CA ASP A 56 8.13 0.33 -18.75
C ASP A 56 8.03 -0.52 -20.04
N ARG A 57 9.09 -1.25 -20.37
CA ARG A 57 9.12 -2.06 -21.59
C ARG A 57 7.98 -3.07 -21.68
N ARG A 58 7.55 -3.66 -20.55
CA ARG A 58 6.45 -4.64 -20.49
C ARG A 58 5.10 -4.00 -20.68
N THR A 59 4.87 -2.89 -20.00
CA THR A 59 3.58 -2.19 -20.04
C THR A 59 3.42 -1.33 -21.32
N GLU A 60 4.53 -0.98 -21.97
CA GLU A 60 4.52 -0.44 -23.33
C GLU A 60 3.87 -1.42 -24.32
N GLU A 61 4.29 -2.70 -24.30
CA GLU A 61 3.75 -3.75 -25.15
C GLU A 61 2.28 -4.06 -24.85
N ILE A 62 1.90 -4.07 -23.56
CA ILE A 62 0.55 -4.42 -23.12
C ILE A 62 -0.49 -3.36 -23.54
N ALA A 63 -0.19 -2.07 -23.34
CA ALA A 63 -1.14 -1.00 -23.58
C ALA A 63 -0.49 0.30 -24.09
N GLY A 64 0.79 0.55 -23.80
CA GLY A 64 1.47 1.82 -24.08
C GLY A 64 1.50 2.17 -25.57
N LEU A 65 1.86 1.23 -26.43
CA LEU A 65 1.89 1.45 -27.89
C LEU A 65 0.49 1.78 -28.45
N ARG A 66 -0.54 1.07 -27.99
CA ARG A 66 -1.91 1.31 -28.44
C ARG A 66 -2.45 2.63 -27.91
N ALA A 67 -2.18 2.95 -26.64
CA ALA A 67 -2.55 4.24 -26.05
C ALA A 67 -1.92 5.41 -26.82
N ARG A 68 -0.61 5.31 -27.13
CA ARG A 68 0.09 6.29 -27.94
C ARG A 68 -0.58 6.46 -29.31
N GLN A 69 -0.79 5.38 -30.05
CA GLN A 69 -1.42 5.42 -31.38
C GLN A 69 -2.78 6.11 -31.34
N ILE A 70 -3.67 5.73 -30.43
CA ILE A 70 -5.03 6.30 -30.29
C ILE A 70 -4.96 7.81 -29.99
N LEU A 71 -4.03 8.22 -29.12
CA LEU A 71 -3.85 9.63 -28.79
C LEU A 71 -3.32 10.43 -29.98
N GLU A 72 -2.33 9.91 -30.73
CA GLU A 72 -1.79 10.53 -31.92
C GLU A 72 -2.89 10.66 -33.06
N GLU A 73 -3.69 9.62 -33.27
CA GLU A 73 -4.84 9.63 -34.18
C GLU A 73 -5.88 10.70 -33.79
N ALA A 74 -6.05 10.94 -32.48
CA ALA A 74 -6.90 12.00 -31.95
C ALA A 74 -6.20 13.38 -31.88
N ARG A 75 -5.05 13.54 -32.54
CA ARG A 75 -4.24 14.77 -32.61
C ARG A 75 -3.66 15.25 -31.29
N TRP A 76 -3.34 14.34 -30.36
CA TRP A 76 -2.51 14.64 -29.24
C TRP A 76 -1.03 14.60 -29.62
N SER A 77 -0.25 15.52 -29.08
CA SER A 77 1.22 15.46 -29.15
C SER A 77 1.71 14.54 -28.02
N VAL A 78 2.15 13.35 -28.37
CA VAL A 78 2.57 12.33 -27.40
C VAL A 78 4.09 12.30 -27.30
N HIS A 79 4.61 12.51 -26.09
CA HIS A 79 6.02 12.25 -25.77
C HIS A 79 6.08 11.00 -24.89
N GLN A 80 6.61 9.91 -25.44
CA GLN A 80 6.71 8.64 -24.72
C GLN A 80 8.05 8.50 -24.02
N ILE A 81 8.03 8.06 -22.75
CA ILE A 81 9.20 7.76 -21.94
C ILE A 81 9.08 6.33 -21.42
N ILE A 82 10.08 5.50 -21.72
CA ILE A 82 10.18 4.14 -21.21
C ILE A 82 11.17 4.13 -20.04
N VAL A 83 10.66 3.86 -18.85
CA VAL A 83 11.48 3.77 -17.63
C VAL A 83 12.36 2.52 -17.72
N PRO A 84 13.68 2.65 -17.57
CA PRO A 84 14.58 1.51 -17.68
C PRO A 84 14.48 0.58 -16.49
N ASP A 85 14.79 -0.69 -16.71
CA ASP A 85 14.98 -1.67 -15.66
C ASP A 85 16.27 -1.37 -14.88
N ASP A 86 16.27 -1.65 -13.58
CA ASP A 86 17.43 -1.46 -12.69
C ASP A 86 18.45 -2.61 -12.74
N GLY A 87 18.26 -3.57 -13.65
CA GLY A 87 19.08 -4.79 -13.77
C GLY A 87 18.61 -5.96 -12.87
N ARG A 88 17.60 -5.77 -12.02
CA ARG A 88 17.01 -6.80 -11.14
C ARG A 88 15.64 -7.29 -11.59
N GLY A 89 15.19 -6.87 -12.76
CA GLY A 89 13.97 -7.40 -13.41
C GLY A 89 12.82 -6.40 -13.57
N GLY A 90 13.02 -5.13 -13.22
CA GLY A 90 12.04 -4.06 -13.42
C GLY A 90 12.57 -2.69 -13.03
N PRO A 91 11.80 -1.62 -13.26
CA PRO A 91 12.13 -0.30 -12.73
C PRO A 91 11.92 -0.25 -11.23
N VAL A 92 12.61 0.66 -10.55
CA VAL A 92 12.48 0.91 -9.10
C VAL A 92 11.97 2.33 -8.87
N CYS A 93 11.06 2.49 -7.91
CA CYS A 93 10.61 3.81 -7.48
C CYS A 93 11.55 4.34 -6.38
N ASP A 94 12.64 4.98 -6.81
CA ASP A 94 13.63 5.61 -5.96
C ASP A 94 14.00 7.02 -6.44
N ASP A 95 14.81 7.71 -5.66
CA ASP A 95 15.28 9.06 -5.97
C ASP A 95 16.11 9.12 -7.27
N THR A 96 16.91 8.10 -7.57
CA THR A 96 17.71 8.03 -8.78
C THR A 96 16.85 7.94 -10.04
N THR A 97 15.89 7.01 -10.04
CA THR A 97 14.95 6.81 -11.16
C THR A 97 14.03 8.01 -11.33
N HIS A 98 13.61 8.62 -10.21
CA HIS A 98 12.81 9.84 -10.25
C HIS A 98 13.58 11.02 -10.88
N ILE A 99 14.82 11.28 -10.48
CA ILE A 99 15.65 12.32 -11.08
C ILE A 99 15.82 12.04 -12.60
N TRP A 100 16.11 10.78 -12.96
CA TRP A 100 16.25 10.38 -14.35
C TRP A 100 14.98 10.67 -15.17
N LEU A 101 13.79 10.38 -14.64
CA LEU A 101 12.50 10.65 -15.29
C LEU A 101 12.20 12.15 -15.34
N ASN A 102 12.45 12.85 -14.23
CA ASN A 102 12.22 14.29 -14.12
C ASN A 102 13.02 15.11 -15.15
N ASP A 103 14.28 14.73 -15.41
CA ASP A 103 15.14 15.36 -16.39
C ASP A 103 14.68 15.14 -17.84
N ARG A 104 13.94 14.07 -18.09
CA ARG A 104 13.46 13.67 -19.42
C ARG A 104 12.00 14.04 -19.71
N MET A 105 11.24 14.37 -18.70
CA MET A 105 9.85 14.75 -18.84
C MET A 105 9.72 16.21 -19.31
N PRO A 106 9.35 16.47 -20.57
CA PRO A 106 9.15 17.82 -21.09
C PRO A 106 7.90 18.47 -20.51
N SER A 107 7.70 19.74 -20.85
CA SER A 107 6.42 20.42 -20.55
C SER A 107 5.25 19.71 -21.22
N ALA A 108 4.24 19.39 -20.45
CA ALA A 108 3.04 18.68 -20.87
C ALA A 108 1.80 19.29 -20.22
N ASP A 109 0.63 19.01 -20.80
CA ASP A 109 -0.64 19.44 -20.23
C ASP A 109 -1.20 18.36 -19.30
N ILE A 110 -0.80 17.10 -19.53
CA ILE A 110 -1.11 15.96 -18.65
C ILE A 110 -0.03 14.87 -18.78
N ALA A 111 0.24 14.14 -17.69
CA ALA A 111 1.03 12.92 -17.69
C ALA A 111 0.10 11.69 -17.68
N LEU A 112 0.43 10.65 -18.44
CA LEU A 112 -0.27 9.37 -18.44
C LEU A 112 0.69 8.26 -18.03
N ALA A 113 0.48 7.68 -16.86
CA ALA A 113 1.14 6.45 -16.46
C ALA A 113 0.45 5.25 -17.12
N VAL A 114 1.20 4.40 -17.81
CA VAL A 114 0.67 3.12 -18.34
C VAL A 114 1.43 2.00 -17.64
N GLY A 115 0.81 1.36 -16.64
CA GLY A 115 1.50 0.33 -15.86
C GLY A 115 0.91 0.07 -14.50
N THR A 116 1.76 -0.43 -13.61
CA THR A 116 1.41 -0.73 -12.22
C THR A 116 2.21 0.12 -11.24
N GLY A 117 2.44 -0.37 -10.02
CA GLY A 117 2.99 0.34 -8.89
C GLY A 117 4.11 1.31 -9.17
N VAL A 118 5.23 0.81 -9.70
CA VAL A 118 6.44 1.64 -9.90
C VAL A 118 6.24 2.71 -10.96
N VAL A 119 5.67 2.34 -12.12
CA VAL A 119 5.41 3.29 -13.22
C VAL A 119 4.40 4.34 -12.78
N ASN A 120 3.33 3.93 -12.09
CA ASN A 120 2.34 4.85 -11.52
C ASN A 120 2.98 5.83 -10.54
N ASP A 121 3.75 5.34 -9.58
CA ASP A 121 4.31 6.17 -8.51
C ASP A 121 5.39 7.13 -9.04
N LEU A 122 6.28 6.70 -9.93
CA LEU A 122 7.27 7.56 -10.58
C LEU A 122 6.59 8.67 -11.40
N THR A 123 5.57 8.31 -12.21
CA THR A 123 4.84 9.29 -13.02
C THR A 123 4.11 10.29 -12.14
N LYS A 124 3.41 9.81 -11.11
CA LYS A 124 2.70 10.64 -10.12
C LYS A 124 3.65 11.62 -9.43
N TRP A 125 4.80 11.14 -8.97
CA TRP A 125 5.80 11.95 -8.29
C TRP A 125 6.35 13.03 -9.21
N THR A 126 6.80 12.64 -10.41
CA THR A 126 7.36 13.59 -11.37
C THR A 126 6.30 14.62 -11.85
N ALA A 127 5.06 14.18 -12.08
CA ALA A 127 3.96 15.07 -12.45
C ALA A 127 3.64 16.08 -11.33
N PHE A 128 3.66 15.62 -10.06
CA PHE A 128 3.46 16.49 -8.91
C PHE A 128 4.56 17.56 -8.78
N ASP A 129 5.82 17.18 -8.94
CA ASP A 129 6.95 18.12 -8.86
C ASP A 129 6.94 19.15 -9.99
N LYS A 130 6.35 18.81 -11.13
CA LYS A 130 6.20 19.71 -12.29
C LYS A 130 4.87 20.46 -12.34
N ASP A 131 4.02 20.30 -11.33
CA ASP A 131 2.65 20.87 -11.29
C ASP A 131 1.83 20.52 -12.52
N VAL A 132 1.92 19.26 -12.97
CA VAL A 132 1.19 18.72 -14.13
C VAL A 132 0.16 17.71 -13.62
N PRO A 133 -1.12 17.81 -14.02
CA PRO A 133 -2.11 16.77 -13.70
C PRO A 133 -1.69 15.43 -14.29
N TYR A 134 -2.08 14.31 -13.67
CA TYR A 134 -1.79 13.02 -14.24
C TYR A 134 -3.02 12.09 -14.23
N ALA A 135 -3.01 11.14 -15.15
CA ALA A 135 -3.92 10.03 -15.25
C ALA A 135 -3.13 8.71 -15.23
N VAL A 136 -3.80 7.61 -14.91
CA VAL A 136 -3.20 6.28 -14.92
C VAL A 136 -4.05 5.29 -15.72
N PHE A 137 -3.39 4.52 -16.57
CA PHE A 137 -3.91 3.31 -17.19
C PHE A 137 -3.30 2.11 -16.44
N ALA A 138 -4.10 1.50 -15.56
CA ALA A 138 -3.68 0.37 -14.75
C ALA A 138 -3.64 -0.92 -15.60
N THR A 139 -2.53 -1.67 -15.52
CA THR A 139 -2.34 -2.92 -16.27
C THR A 139 -2.45 -4.18 -15.41
N ALA A 140 -2.58 -4.06 -14.10
CA ALA A 140 -2.81 -5.17 -13.18
C ALA A 140 -3.37 -4.68 -11.83
N ALA A 141 -4.09 -5.54 -11.12
CA ALA A 141 -4.61 -5.27 -9.77
C ALA A 141 -3.52 -5.56 -8.71
N THR A 142 -2.52 -4.68 -8.56
CA THR A 142 -1.31 -4.94 -7.76
C THR A 142 -1.26 -4.25 -6.40
N MET A 143 -1.85 -3.07 -6.27
CA MET A 143 -1.66 -2.20 -5.10
C MET A 143 -2.71 -1.10 -5.03
N ASN A 144 -2.78 -0.41 -3.89
CA ASN A 144 -3.73 0.67 -3.63
C ASN A 144 -3.28 2.06 -4.13
N GLY A 145 -2.04 2.21 -4.57
CA GLY A 145 -1.47 3.50 -4.95
C GLY A 145 -2.09 4.17 -6.18
N PHE A 146 -2.90 3.45 -7.00
CA PHE A 146 -3.52 4.03 -8.20
C PHE A 146 -4.35 5.28 -7.90
N THR A 147 -5.07 5.29 -6.80
CA THR A 147 -5.97 6.39 -6.39
C THR A 147 -5.48 7.19 -5.20
N ALA A 148 -4.30 6.86 -4.67
CA ALA A 148 -3.73 7.54 -3.51
C ALA A 148 -3.01 8.84 -3.91
N ALA A 149 -3.16 9.89 -3.09
CA ALA A 149 -2.48 11.19 -3.26
C ALA A 149 -1.08 11.21 -2.62
N ASN A 150 -0.41 10.08 -2.60
CA ASN A 150 0.96 9.93 -2.10
C ASN A 150 1.72 8.87 -2.88
N VAL A 151 3.03 8.84 -2.69
CA VAL A 151 3.95 7.84 -3.24
C VAL A 151 4.79 7.26 -2.12
N ALA A 152 5.23 6.01 -2.30
CA ALA A 152 6.08 5.31 -1.33
C ALA A 152 7.45 4.96 -1.96
N PRO A 153 8.32 5.94 -2.28
CA PRO A 153 9.62 5.70 -2.87
C PRO A 153 10.65 5.24 -1.85
N ILE A 154 11.79 4.78 -2.37
CA ILE A 154 13.03 4.64 -1.61
C ILE A 154 13.84 5.92 -1.79
N ILE A 155 14.09 6.67 -0.72
CA ILE A 155 14.92 7.88 -0.73
C ILE A 155 16.11 7.67 0.20
N ASN A 156 17.33 7.81 -0.33
CA ASN A 156 18.55 7.51 0.41
C ASN A 156 18.50 6.13 1.11
N GLY A 157 18.00 5.13 0.41
CA GLY A 157 17.89 3.74 0.89
C GLY A 157 16.76 3.48 1.90
N VAL A 158 15.97 4.47 2.28
CA VAL A 158 14.87 4.32 3.24
C VAL A 158 13.51 4.43 2.53
N LYS A 159 12.63 3.47 2.79
CA LYS A 159 11.24 3.51 2.32
C LYS A 159 10.46 4.57 3.11
N ILE A 160 10.00 5.61 2.43
CA ILE A 160 9.24 6.70 3.03
C ILE A 160 7.95 6.96 2.26
N LEU A 161 7.01 7.65 2.90
CA LEU A 161 5.80 8.13 2.26
C LEU A 161 5.93 9.63 2.03
N ILE A 162 5.80 10.07 0.79
CA ILE A 162 5.80 11.49 0.43
C ILE A 162 4.44 11.90 -0.15
N ARG A 163 4.11 13.17 0.03
CA ARG A 163 2.92 13.75 -0.56
C ARG A 163 3.09 13.86 -2.07
N ALA A 164 2.02 13.57 -2.80
CA ALA A 164 1.86 13.79 -4.22
C ALA A 164 0.41 14.22 -4.51
N GLN A 165 -0.10 13.93 -5.69
CA GLN A 165 -1.48 14.18 -6.10
C GLN A 165 -2.21 12.87 -6.43
N ALA A 166 -3.53 12.83 -6.25
CA ALA A 166 -4.34 11.76 -6.81
C ALA A 166 -4.44 11.91 -8.33
N PRO A 167 -4.69 10.83 -9.10
CA PRO A 167 -4.92 10.96 -10.54
C PRO A 167 -6.21 11.74 -10.82
N SER A 168 -6.22 12.45 -11.95
CA SER A 168 -7.45 13.04 -12.47
C SER A 168 -8.40 11.97 -13.08
N ALA A 169 -7.82 10.90 -13.63
CA ALA A 169 -8.56 9.74 -14.14
C ALA A 169 -7.79 8.43 -13.93
N VAL A 170 -8.55 7.35 -13.79
CA VAL A 170 -8.05 5.96 -13.76
C VAL A 170 -8.72 5.17 -14.87
N PHE A 171 -7.91 4.50 -15.68
CA PHE A 171 -8.38 3.63 -16.76
C PHE A 171 -7.92 2.20 -16.50
N ALA A 172 -8.76 1.24 -16.84
CA ALA A 172 -8.39 -0.17 -16.87
C ALA A 172 -9.28 -0.94 -17.86
N ILE A 173 -8.67 -1.89 -18.56
CA ILE A 173 -9.39 -2.85 -19.40
C ILE A 173 -9.57 -4.14 -18.59
N PRO A 174 -10.82 -4.62 -18.38
CA PRO A 174 -11.10 -5.83 -17.63
C PRO A 174 -10.26 -7.05 -18.05
N SER A 175 -10.17 -7.30 -19.36
CA SER A 175 -9.39 -8.42 -19.90
C SER A 175 -7.88 -8.29 -19.56
N ILE A 176 -7.28 -7.10 -19.66
CA ILE A 176 -5.87 -6.87 -19.29
C ILE A 176 -5.67 -7.12 -17.79
N ILE A 177 -6.58 -6.65 -16.93
CA ILE A 177 -6.47 -6.83 -15.48
C ILE A 177 -6.61 -8.31 -15.09
N VAL A 178 -7.51 -9.06 -15.72
CA VAL A 178 -7.73 -10.49 -15.48
C VAL A 178 -6.55 -11.33 -15.97
N ASP A 179 -5.99 -10.99 -17.15
CA ASP A 179 -4.92 -11.74 -17.81
C ASP A 179 -3.51 -11.35 -17.32
N ALA A 180 -3.42 -10.35 -16.45
CA ALA A 180 -2.14 -9.92 -15.87
C ALA A 180 -1.37 -11.11 -15.24
N PRO A 181 -0.01 -11.06 -15.21
CA PRO A 181 0.79 -12.07 -14.49
C PRO A 181 0.24 -12.33 -13.09
N PHE A 182 0.01 -13.59 -12.75
CA PHE A 182 -0.75 -13.96 -11.55
C PHE A 182 -0.08 -13.48 -10.25
N GLU A 183 1.24 -13.39 -10.23
CA GLU A 183 1.99 -12.82 -9.10
C GLU A 183 1.56 -11.37 -8.79
N LEU A 184 1.21 -10.60 -9.83
CA LEU A 184 0.73 -9.23 -9.66
C LEU A 184 -0.66 -9.20 -9.01
N THR A 185 -1.56 -10.09 -9.44
CA THR A 185 -2.89 -10.25 -8.81
C THR A 185 -2.77 -10.69 -7.36
N THR A 186 -1.89 -11.67 -7.07
CA THR A 186 -1.66 -12.15 -5.70
C THR A 186 -0.97 -11.10 -4.82
N ALA A 187 -0.14 -10.23 -5.40
CA ALA A 187 0.38 -9.06 -4.69
C ALA A 187 -0.75 -8.10 -4.30
N GLY A 188 -1.68 -7.82 -5.21
CA GLY A 188 -2.88 -7.04 -4.89
C GLY A 188 -3.72 -7.67 -3.78
N LEU A 189 -3.89 -8.99 -3.80
CA LEU A 189 -4.61 -9.70 -2.73
C LEU A 189 -3.89 -9.55 -1.37
N GLY A 190 -2.56 -9.71 -1.34
CA GLY A 190 -1.77 -9.53 -0.12
C GLY A 190 -1.88 -8.10 0.44
N ASP A 191 -1.94 -7.10 -0.43
CA ASP A 191 -2.20 -5.71 -0.01
C ASP A 191 -3.65 -5.50 0.44
N ALA A 192 -4.64 -6.15 -0.19
CA ALA A 192 -6.05 -6.03 0.19
C ALA A 192 -6.37 -6.67 1.55
N VAL A 193 -5.87 -7.89 1.84
CA VAL A 193 -6.12 -8.58 3.11
C VAL A 193 -5.49 -7.89 4.32
N ALA A 194 -4.59 -6.95 4.11
CA ALA A 194 -3.96 -6.14 5.14
C ALA A 194 -4.91 -5.10 5.77
N LYS A 195 -5.97 -4.69 5.07
CA LYS A 195 -6.77 -3.51 5.42
C LYS A 195 -7.48 -3.58 6.77
N PRO A 196 -8.05 -4.71 7.21
CA PRO A 196 -8.60 -4.82 8.55
C PRO A 196 -7.56 -4.62 9.66
N ILE A 197 -6.32 -5.12 9.45
CA ILE A 197 -5.21 -4.95 10.41
C ILE A 197 -4.76 -3.49 10.44
N SER A 198 -4.56 -2.85 9.27
CA SER A 198 -4.21 -1.42 9.24
C SER A 198 -5.29 -0.53 9.86
N THR A 199 -6.57 -0.88 9.70
CA THR A 199 -7.68 -0.18 10.35
C THR A 199 -7.65 -0.36 11.87
N ALA A 200 -7.33 -1.56 12.36
CA ALA A 200 -7.16 -1.82 13.80
C ALA A 200 -6.00 -0.99 14.38
N ASP A 201 -4.87 -0.89 13.67
CA ASP A 201 -3.75 -0.01 14.02
C ASP A 201 -4.13 1.48 13.96
N TRP A 202 -5.03 1.85 13.06
CA TRP A 202 -5.52 3.24 13.00
C TRP A 202 -6.39 3.58 14.21
N ILE A 203 -7.27 2.65 14.64
CA ILE A 203 -8.04 2.81 15.88
C ILE A 203 -7.12 2.83 17.11
N PHE A 204 -6.08 2.00 17.14
CA PHE A 204 -5.06 2.04 18.18
C PHE A 204 -4.46 3.44 18.33
N ASN A 205 -3.98 4.03 17.23
CA ASN A 205 -3.41 5.37 17.26
C ASN A 205 -4.45 6.45 17.58
N HIS A 206 -5.69 6.28 17.14
CA HIS A 206 -6.77 7.20 17.50
C HIS A 206 -6.99 7.25 19.02
N LEU A 207 -7.13 6.10 19.65
CA LEU A 207 -7.44 6.02 21.08
C LEU A 207 -6.24 6.38 21.97
N PHE A 208 -5.05 5.89 21.62
CA PHE A 208 -3.85 6.11 22.43
C PHE A 208 -3.15 7.43 22.11
N CYS A 209 -3.00 7.79 20.85
CA CYS A 209 -2.20 8.93 20.40
C CYS A 209 -3.03 10.14 19.93
N GLY A 210 -4.36 10.04 19.90
CA GLY A 210 -5.22 11.12 19.43
C GLY A 210 -5.18 11.37 17.92
N GLU A 211 -4.71 10.36 17.12
CA GLU A 211 -4.77 10.45 15.67
C GLU A 211 -6.22 10.56 15.19
N SER A 212 -6.48 11.39 14.20
CA SER A 212 -7.85 11.51 13.67
C SER A 212 -8.27 10.21 12.98
N PHE A 213 -9.47 9.74 13.29
CA PHE A 213 -10.08 8.56 12.73
C PHE A 213 -11.34 8.93 11.93
N CYS A 214 -11.53 8.30 10.78
CA CYS A 214 -12.74 8.47 9.97
C CYS A 214 -13.43 7.12 9.77
N ARG A 215 -14.59 6.97 10.39
CA ARG A 215 -15.39 5.75 10.29
C ARG A 215 -15.80 5.47 8.84
N TYR A 216 -16.22 6.50 8.11
CA TYR A 216 -16.58 6.40 6.71
C TYR A 216 -15.48 5.78 5.85
N CYS A 217 -14.23 6.25 5.99
CA CYS A 217 -13.09 5.68 5.27
C CYS A 217 -12.82 4.22 5.67
N SER A 218 -12.95 3.90 6.96
CA SER A 218 -12.81 2.52 7.44
C SER A 218 -13.89 1.59 6.82
N GLU A 219 -15.14 2.03 6.75
CA GLU A 219 -16.24 1.27 6.15
C GLU A 219 -16.06 1.08 4.65
N ILE A 220 -15.61 2.10 3.90
CA ILE A 220 -15.29 1.99 2.47
C ILE A 220 -14.27 0.87 2.23
N ILE A 221 -13.15 0.91 2.95
CA ILE A 221 -12.03 -0.02 2.75
C ILE A 221 -12.47 -1.47 3.02
N ASN A 222 -13.23 -1.68 4.08
CA ASN A 222 -13.59 -3.03 4.51
C ASN A 222 -14.85 -3.58 3.81
N SER A 223 -15.55 -2.77 3.01
CA SER A 223 -16.82 -3.16 2.36
C SER A 223 -16.67 -4.29 1.35
N LEU A 224 -15.51 -4.43 0.72
CA LEU A 224 -15.23 -5.45 -0.31
C LEU A 224 -14.51 -6.68 0.23
N GLU A 225 -14.13 -6.68 1.51
CA GLU A 225 -13.42 -7.81 2.14
C GLU A 225 -14.08 -9.17 1.89
N PRO A 226 -15.41 -9.34 2.01
CA PRO A 226 -16.07 -10.65 1.79
C PRO A 226 -15.86 -11.23 0.40
N TYR A 227 -15.63 -10.39 -0.63
CA TYR A 227 -15.51 -10.86 -2.01
C TYR A 227 -14.19 -11.59 -2.28
N TYR A 228 -13.12 -11.27 -1.56
CA TYR A 228 -11.83 -11.94 -1.72
C TYR A 228 -11.47 -12.82 -0.51
N LEU A 229 -11.92 -12.47 0.69
CA LEU A 229 -11.62 -13.26 1.89
C LEU A 229 -12.48 -14.53 1.98
N ASP A 230 -13.76 -14.44 1.63
CA ASP A 230 -14.69 -15.57 1.72
C ASP A 230 -14.68 -16.45 0.47
N ARG A 231 -14.17 -15.94 -0.65
CA ARG A 231 -14.12 -16.64 -1.95
C ARG A 231 -12.73 -16.62 -2.59
N PRO A 232 -11.68 -16.99 -1.87
CA PRO A 232 -10.31 -16.92 -2.42
C PRO A 232 -10.08 -17.85 -3.62
N GLY A 233 -10.86 -18.94 -3.76
CA GLY A 233 -10.83 -19.80 -4.94
C GLY A 233 -11.23 -19.09 -6.23
N ASP A 234 -12.10 -18.08 -6.16
CA ASP A 234 -12.49 -17.30 -7.33
C ASP A 234 -11.33 -16.42 -7.86
N ILE A 235 -10.36 -16.09 -7.01
CA ILE A 235 -9.15 -15.35 -7.41
C ILE A 235 -8.19 -16.26 -8.19
N ILE A 236 -7.89 -17.48 -7.71
CA ILE A 236 -7.01 -18.42 -8.42
C ILE A 236 -7.62 -18.85 -9.75
N ASP A 237 -8.94 -18.98 -9.80
CA ASP A 237 -9.69 -19.28 -11.02
C ASP A 237 -9.80 -18.07 -11.97
N ARG A 238 -9.25 -16.91 -11.59
CA ARG A 238 -9.28 -15.64 -12.36
C ARG A 238 -10.69 -15.25 -12.78
N LYS A 239 -11.70 -15.48 -11.94
CA LYS A 239 -13.08 -15.09 -12.25
C LYS A 239 -13.15 -13.55 -12.38
N PRO A 240 -13.68 -13.03 -13.49
CA PRO A 240 -13.68 -11.57 -13.75
C PRO A 240 -14.29 -10.76 -12.61
N ASP A 241 -15.39 -11.22 -12.02
CA ASP A 241 -16.04 -10.51 -10.91
C ASP A 241 -15.18 -10.47 -9.63
N ALA A 242 -14.43 -11.55 -9.35
CA ALA A 242 -13.54 -11.60 -8.19
C ALA A 242 -12.32 -10.69 -8.40
N ILE A 243 -11.73 -10.69 -9.59
CA ILE A 243 -10.62 -9.80 -9.94
C ILE A 243 -11.07 -8.33 -9.94
N LYS A 244 -12.27 -8.03 -10.48
CA LYS A 244 -12.88 -6.70 -10.40
C LYS A 244 -13.10 -6.25 -8.95
N ALA A 245 -13.60 -7.14 -8.09
CA ALA A 245 -13.80 -6.83 -6.68
C ALA A 245 -12.48 -6.54 -5.96
N LEU A 246 -11.43 -7.32 -6.25
CA LEU A 246 -10.07 -7.08 -5.74
C LEU A 246 -9.54 -5.73 -6.23
N PHE A 247 -9.64 -5.44 -7.51
CA PHE A 247 -9.20 -4.15 -8.09
C PHE A 247 -9.94 -2.98 -7.43
N ASN A 248 -11.26 -3.08 -7.29
CA ASN A 248 -12.06 -2.06 -6.60
C ASN A 248 -11.65 -1.89 -5.13
N ALA A 249 -11.33 -2.98 -4.42
CA ALA A 249 -10.86 -2.89 -3.03
C ALA A 249 -9.56 -2.08 -2.92
N LEU A 250 -8.64 -2.27 -3.87
CA LEU A 250 -7.41 -1.50 -3.96
C LEU A 250 -7.70 -0.02 -4.27
N LEU A 251 -8.59 0.27 -5.22
CA LEU A 251 -9.00 1.65 -5.54
C LEU A 251 -9.65 2.36 -4.35
N TYR A 252 -10.58 1.71 -3.65
CA TYR A 252 -11.20 2.27 -2.44
C TYR A 252 -10.18 2.56 -1.35
N SER A 253 -9.23 1.67 -1.17
CA SER A 253 -8.15 1.85 -0.21
C SER A 253 -7.30 3.10 -0.52
N GLY A 254 -6.94 3.31 -1.79
CA GLY A 254 -6.23 4.50 -2.24
C GLY A 254 -7.06 5.79 -2.10
N ILE A 255 -8.36 5.75 -2.40
CA ILE A 255 -9.29 6.87 -2.19
C ILE A 255 -9.36 7.23 -0.71
N ALA A 256 -9.45 6.26 0.18
CA ALA A 256 -9.47 6.52 1.62
C ALA A 256 -8.16 7.19 2.11
N MET A 257 -7.01 6.79 1.56
CA MET A 257 -5.72 7.47 1.81
C MET A 257 -5.75 8.93 1.31
N THR A 258 -6.32 9.18 0.14
CA THR A 258 -6.49 10.52 -0.44
C THR A 258 -7.40 11.39 0.44
N ILE A 259 -8.54 10.88 0.86
CA ILE A 259 -9.50 11.55 1.74
C ILE A 259 -8.85 11.96 3.07
N ILE A 260 -8.06 11.07 3.67
CA ILE A 260 -7.44 11.30 4.99
C ILE A 260 -6.12 12.08 4.88
N GLY A 261 -5.45 12.02 3.74
CA GLY A 261 -4.14 12.64 3.50
C GLY A 261 -2.97 11.86 4.11
N THR A 262 -3.18 10.64 4.58
CA THR A 262 -2.14 9.75 5.15
C THR A 262 -2.38 8.30 4.75
N SER A 263 -1.37 7.43 4.98
CA SER A 263 -1.53 5.99 4.76
C SER A 263 -2.17 5.24 5.94
N ALA A 264 -2.61 5.93 6.99
CA ALA A 264 -3.17 5.30 8.19
C ALA A 264 -4.31 4.31 7.91
N PRO A 265 -5.23 4.60 6.96
CA PRO A 265 -6.31 3.67 6.63
C PRO A 265 -5.84 2.36 5.99
N ALA A 266 -4.67 2.35 5.35
CA ALA A 266 -4.28 1.27 4.43
C ALA A 266 -2.95 0.61 4.79
N SER A 267 -2.20 1.11 5.76
CA SER A 267 -0.86 0.64 6.09
C SER A 267 -0.57 0.79 7.59
N GLY A 268 -0.48 -0.32 8.28
CA GLY A 268 -0.15 -0.46 9.70
C GLY A 268 1.13 -1.27 9.93
N GLY A 269 1.16 -2.07 11.01
CA GLY A 269 2.28 -2.91 11.39
C GLY A 269 2.61 -4.01 10.40
N GLU A 270 1.61 -4.49 9.68
CA GLU A 270 1.76 -5.52 8.65
C GLU A 270 2.67 -5.08 7.48
N HIS A 271 2.67 -3.80 7.14
CA HIS A 271 3.54 -3.25 6.10
C HIS A 271 5.00 -3.11 6.55
N LEU A 272 5.26 -3.03 7.86
CA LEU A 272 6.62 -2.83 8.37
C LEU A 272 7.54 -4.00 8.02
N LEU A 273 7.00 -5.22 7.92
CA LEU A 273 7.78 -6.39 7.49
C LEU A 273 8.28 -6.22 6.05
N SER A 274 7.39 -5.87 5.13
CA SER A 274 7.74 -5.60 3.73
C SER A 274 8.76 -4.46 3.60
N HIS A 275 8.49 -3.33 4.24
CA HIS A 275 9.41 -2.18 4.20
C HIS A 275 10.80 -2.51 4.75
N THR A 276 10.87 -3.32 5.82
CA THR A 276 12.15 -3.74 6.39
C THR A 276 12.91 -4.66 5.44
N LEU A 277 12.23 -5.61 4.78
CA LEU A 277 12.84 -6.49 3.77
C LEU A 277 13.36 -5.68 2.57
N ASP A 278 12.59 -4.69 2.08
CA ASP A 278 13.01 -3.78 1.02
C ASP A 278 14.27 -2.97 1.42
N MET A 279 14.29 -2.44 2.65
CA MET A 279 15.43 -1.69 3.18
C MET A 279 16.66 -2.59 3.38
N MET A 280 16.50 -3.82 3.84
CA MET A 280 17.59 -4.80 3.90
C MET A 280 18.16 -5.06 2.51
N SER A 281 17.29 -5.26 1.51
CA SER A 281 17.68 -5.50 0.12
C SER A 281 18.40 -4.32 -0.52
N SER A 282 18.07 -3.08 -0.11
CA SER A 282 18.80 -1.90 -0.59
C SER A 282 20.24 -1.82 -0.05
N VAL A 283 20.53 -2.50 1.07
CA VAL A 283 21.87 -2.53 1.68
C VAL A 283 22.70 -3.70 1.19
N ASP A 284 22.13 -4.91 1.15
CA ASP A 284 22.84 -6.15 0.86
C ASP A 284 22.72 -6.62 -0.59
N GLY A 285 21.90 -5.94 -1.41
CA GLY A 285 21.67 -6.28 -2.82
C GLY A 285 20.87 -7.57 -3.05
N ALA A 286 20.35 -8.19 -1.99
CA ALA A 286 19.53 -9.39 -2.14
C ALA A 286 18.21 -9.05 -2.88
N LEU A 287 17.73 -10.00 -3.66
CA LEU A 287 16.42 -9.87 -4.31
C LEU A 287 15.32 -9.85 -3.23
N HIS A 288 14.29 -9.06 -3.47
CA HIS A 288 13.07 -9.05 -2.69
C HIS A 288 11.86 -9.30 -3.59
N ASP A 289 10.79 -9.81 -3.01
CA ASP A 289 9.56 -10.10 -3.73
C ASP A 289 8.67 -8.84 -3.85
N LEU A 290 7.59 -8.97 -4.60
CA LEU A 290 6.58 -7.90 -4.76
C LEU A 290 6.03 -7.47 -3.39
N HIS A 291 5.89 -6.15 -3.23
CA HIS A 291 5.44 -5.52 -1.99
C HIS A 291 4.22 -6.20 -1.36
N GLY A 292 3.13 -6.35 -2.13
CA GLY A 292 1.90 -6.93 -1.58
C GLY A 292 2.04 -8.39 -1.15
N ARG A 293 2.90 -9.20 -1.80
CA ARG A 293 3.17 -10.58 -1.37
C ARG A 293 3.89 -10.62 -0.03
N GLN A 294 4.84 -9.71 0.20
CA GLN A 294 5.50 -9.53 1.50
C GLN A 294 4.51 -8.98 2.56
N VAL A 295 3.62 -8.04 2.17
CA VAL A 295 2.58 -7.49 3.05
C VAL A 295 1.59 -8.59 3.49
N GLY A 296 1.25 -9.55 2.62
CA GLY A 296 0.44 -10.71 2.97
C GLY A 296 1.03 -11.49 4.15
N LEU A 297 2.35 -11.76 4.14
CA LEU A 297 3.06 -12.41 5.25
C LEU A 297 3.06 -11.52 6.51
N GLY A 298 3.33 -10.24 6.34
CA GLY A 298 3.27 -9.26 7.44
C GLY A 298 1.88 -9.19 8.06
N THR A 299 0.82 -9.38 7.26
CA THR A 299 -0.56 -9.42 7.76
C THR A 299 -0.81 -10.65 8.63
N ILE A 300 -0.34 -11.85 8.22
CA ILE A 300 -0.41 -13.05 9.06
C ILE A 300 0.35 -12.83 10.37
N PHE A 301 1.55 -12.25 10.30
CA PHE A 301 2.39 -11.98 11.49
C PHE A 301 1.71 -10.99 12.45
N ALA A 302 1.24 -9.86 11.95
CA ALA A 302 0.55 -8.84 12.75
C ALA A 302 -0.76 -9.37 13.35
N SER A 303 -1.51 -10.17 12.59
CA SER A 303 -2.71 -10.85 13.08
C SER A 303 -2.42 -11.82 14.22
N ALA A 304 -1.30 -12.56 14.16
CA ALA A 304 -0.86 -13.44 15.24
C ALA A 304 -0.46 -12.65 16.50
N LEU A 305 0.07 -11.44 16.37
CA LEU A 305 0.31 -10.54 17.51
C LEU A 305 -1.02 -10.04 18.11
N TYR A 306 -1.99 -9.65 17.28
CA TYR A 306 -3.34 -9.27 17.75
C TYR A 306 -3.99 -10.41 18.53
N GLU A 307 -3.91 -11.66 18.05
CA GLU A 307 -4.45 -12.83 18.75
C GLU A 307 -3.85 -13.02 20.16
N ARG A 308 -2.57 -12.68 20.36
CA ARG A 308 -1.91 -12.72 21.65
C ARG A 308 -2.33 -11.56 22.54
N ILE A 309 -2.41 -10.36 21.99
CA ILE A 309 -2.81 -9.14 22.70
C ILE A 309 -4.26 -9.24 23.18
N PHE A 310 -5.16 -9.84 22.43
CA PHE A 310 -6.54 -10.06 22.84
C PHE A 310 -6.72 -10.95 24.06
N LYS A 311 -5.68 -11.70 24.47
CA LYS A 311 -5.68 -12.52 25.68
C LYS A 311 -5.20 -11.77 26.93
N ILE A 312 -4.75 -10.52 26.77
CA ILE A 312 -4.26 -9.71 27.90
C ILE A 312 -5.44 -8.94 28.51
N ASP A 313 -5.77 -9.27 29.74
CA ASP A 313 -6.78 -8.55 30.53
C ASP A 313 -6.20 -7.25 31.09
N LYS A 314 -5.07 -7.35 31.78
CA LYS A 314 -4.38 -6.21 32.40
C LYS A 314 -3.04 -5.98 31.72
N PRO A 315 -2.95 -4.99 30.82
CA PRO A 315 -1.70 -4.68 30.16
C PRO A 315 -0.70 -4.06 31.14
N VAL A 316 0.57 -4.40 30.97
CA VAL A 316 1.67 -3.82 31.74
C VAL A 316 2.69 -3.28 30.73
N CYS A 317 3.14 -2.04 30.95
CA CYS A 317 4.21 -1.48 30.13
C CYS A 317 5.56 -2.06 30.55
N HIS A 318 6.20 -2.78 29.64
CA HIS A 318 7.57 -3.26 29.80
C HIS A 318 8.58 -2.24 29.26
N PRO A 319 9.82 -2.22 29.79
CA PRO A 319 10.88 -1.39 29.23
C PRO A 319 11.12 -1.68 27.75
N TYR A 320 11.22 -0.64 26.96
CA TYR A 320 11.57 -0.69 25.54
C TYR A 320 12.79 0.19 25.27
N SER A 321 13.55 -0.11 24.21
CA SER A 321 14.71 0.67 23.85
C SER A 321 14.27 1.98 23.19
N ASP A 322 14.89 3.09 23.58
CA ASP A 322 14.79 4.39 22.89
C ASP A 322 15.82 4.54 21.75
N ASN A 323 16.64 3.50 21.53
CA ASN A 323 17.66 3.44 20.50
C ASN A 323 17.41 2.32 19.51
N ILE A 324 17.86 2.56 18.27
CA ILE A 324 17.84 1.57 17.21
C ILE A 324 19.08 0.68 17.23
N ASP A 325 19.01 -0.49 16.59
CA ASP A 325 20.22 -1.29 16.30
C ASP A 325 21.00 -0.69 15.14
N SER A 326 21.93 0.18 15.47
CA SER A 326 22.77 0.89 14.46
C SER A 326 23.69 -0.05 13.69
N LYS A 327 24.07 -1.19 14.27
CA LYS A 327 24.93 -2.18 13.60
C LYS A 327 24.13 -2.90 12.51
N PHE A 328 22.89 -3.29 12.80
CA PHE A 328 22.00 -3.90 11.83
C PHE A 328 21.69 -2.94 10.68
N TRP A 329 21.32 -1.69 10.98
CA TRP A 329 20.93 -0.72 9.97
C TRP A 329 22.09 -0.17 9.12
N GLY A 330 23.33 -0.29 9.58
CA GLY A 330 24.52 0.11 8.83
C GLY A 330 24.39 1.53 8.24
N PRO A 331 24.46 1.69 6.91
CA PRO A 331 24.37 3.00 6.25
C PRO A 331 23.01 3.68 6.45
N LEU A 332 21.94 2.94 6.71
CA LEU A 332 20.58 3.47 6.95
C LEU A 332 20.36 3.96 8.38
N ALA A 333 21.26 3.64 9.32
CA ALA A 333 21.10 3.93 10.75
C ALA A 333 20.79 5.40 11.07
N GLY A 334 21.36 6.35 10.34
CA GLY A 334 21.09 7.78 10.52
C GLY A 334 19.64 8.16 10.26
N ASN A 335 19.09 7.66 9.17
CA ASN A 335 17.71 7.92 8.74
C ASN A 335 16.71 7.19 9.63
N VAL A 336 16.94 5.90 9.90
CA VAL A 336 16.09 5.09 10.79
C VAL A 336 16.03 5.70 12.20
N ARG A 337 17.16 6.14 12.75
CA ARG A 337 17.21 6.81 14.06
C ARG A 337 16.38 8.09 14.08
N ARG A 338 16.36 8.86 12.98
CA ARG A 338 15.56 10.10 12.88
C ARG A 338 14.08 9.82 12.93
N GLU A 339 13.61 8.80 12.22
CA GLU A 339 12.20 8.36 12.24
C GLU A 339 11.82 7.78 13.60
N TYR A 340 12.65 6.89 14.17
CA TYR A 340 12.39 6.25 15.44
C TYR A 340 12.31 7.24 16.61
N LYS A 341 13.19 8.25 16.63
CA LYS A 341 13.14 9.32 17.66
C LYS A 341 11.82 10.09 17.67
N GLN A 342 11.17 10.24 16.53
CA GLN A 342 9.86 10.89 16.45
C GLN A 342 8.74 10.01 17.04
N LYS A 343 8.93 8.69 17.09
CA LYS A 343 7.98 7.73 17.69
C LYS A 343 8.04 7.71 19.21
N ILE A 344 9.20 7.88 19.82
CA ILE A 344 9.42 7.70 21.27
C ILE A 344 8.42 8.48 22.14
N PRO A 345 8.09 9.76 21.89
CA PRO A 345 7.09 10.46 22.70
C PRO A 345 5.71 9.77 22.69
N MET A 346 5.32 9.20 21.56
CA MET A 346 4.03 8.49 21.43
C MET A 346 4.05 7.16 22.17
N LEU A 347 5.18 6.44 22.19
CA LEU A 347 5.33 5.21 22.97
C LEU A 347 5.16 5.48 24.48
N LYS A 348 5.68 6.62 24.99
CA LYS A 348 5.47 7.04 26.37
C LYS A 348 4.00 7.29 26.69
N ILE A 349 3.29 8.02 25.81
CA ILE A 349 1.85 8.27 25.95
C ILE A 349 1.07 6.94 25.96
N ILE A 350 1.45 5.97 25.10
CA ILE A 350 0.83 4.66 25.08
C ILE A 350 1.01 3.96 26.42
N CYS A 351 2.23 3.91 26.98
CA CYS A 351 2.50 3.31 28.28
C CYS A 351 1.66 3.95 29.41
N GLU A 352 1.60 5.28 29.46
CA GLU A 352 0.80 6.02 30.45
C GLU A 352 -0.70 5.67 30.38
N LYS A 353 -1.23 5.48 29.16
CA LYS A 353 -2.64 5.14 28.95
C LYS A 353 -2.98 3.66 29.09
N LEU A 354 -2.00 2.76 29.11
CA LEU A 354 -2.25 1.34 29.41
C LEU A 354 -2.76 1.13 30.85
N ASP A 355 -2.29 1.94 31.80
CA ASP A 355 -2.58 1.76 33.23
C ASP A 355 -4.00 2.22 33.61
N ASP A 356 -4.66 3.09 32.82
CA ASP A 356 -5.95 3.68 33.21
C ASP A 356 -7.18 2.82 32.81
N GLY A 357 -7.01 1.76 32.02
CA GLY A 357 -8.06 0.85 31.56
C GLY A 357 -9.12 1.49 30.65
N LYS A 358 -9.26 2.81 30.65
CA LYS A 358 -10.30 3.54 29.88
C LYS A 358 -10.03 3.52 28.39
N THR A 359 -8.77 3.39 27.99
CA THR A 359 -8.32 3.31 26.60
C THR A 359 -8.16 1.87 26.14
N TRP A 360 -7.69 0.98 27.03
CA TRP A 360 -7.40 -0.41 26.71
C TRP A 360 -8.62 -1.22 26.24
N TYR A 361 -9.68 -1.27 27.06
CA TYR A 361 -10.86 -2.07 26.71
C TYR A 361 -11.61 -1.57 25.47
N PRO A 362 -11.83 -0.25 25.26
CA PRO A 362 -12.33 0.25 23.97
C PRO A 362 -11.46 -0.13 22.78
N PHE A 363 -10.13 -0.09 22.91
CA PHE A 363 -9.23 -0.57 21.86
C PHE A 363 -9.44 -2.06 21.56
N LEU A 364 -9.39 -2.94 22.58
CA LEU A 364 -9.60 -4.37 22.38
C LEU A 364 -10.94 -4.65 21.68
N THR A 365 -12.02 -4.04 22.17
CA THR A 365 -13.38 -4.24 21.62
C THR A 365 -13.47 -3.86 20.15
N ASN A 366 -12.82 -2.78 19.73
CA ASN A 366 -12.85 -2.34 18.34
C ASN A 366 -11.88 -3.15 17.47
N ALA A 367 -10.67 -3.42 17.94
CA ALA A 367 -9.69 -4.19 17.20
C ALA A 367 -10.14 -5.65 16.94
N GLN A 368 -10.83 -6.28 17.91
CA GLN A 368 -11.38 -7.65 17.77
C GLN A 368 -12.43 -7.77 16.66
N LYS A 369 -13.16 -6.69 16.35
CA LYS A 369 -14.13 -6.68 15.24
C LYS A 369 -13.48 -6.65 13.86
N LEU A 370 -12.25 -6.17 13.80
CA LEU A 370 -11.51 -5.91 12.55
C LEU A 370 -10.43 -6.97 12.30
N ALA A 371 -9.56 -7.21 13.27
CA ALA A 371 -8.43 -8.10 13.09
C ALA A 371 -8.90 -9.55 12.88
N ARG A 372 -8.66 -10.07 11.69
CA ARG A 372 -8.98 -11.45 11.33
C ARG A 372 -7.96 -12.41 11.95
N PRO A 373 -8.35 -13.64 12.34
CA PRO A 373 -7.41 -14.64 12.84
C PRO A 373 -6.30 -14.96 11.83
N PRO A 374 -5.06 -15.22 12.27
CA PRO A 374 -3.96 -15.55 11.35
C PRO A 374 -4.24 -16.79 10.49
N ALA A 375 -4.99 -17.75 11.03
CA ALA A 375 -5.41 -18.94 10.29
C ALA A 375 -6.32 -18.60 9.09
N GLN A 376 -7.23 -17.62 9.24
CA GLN A 376 -8.14 -17.20 8.18
C GLN A 376 -7.36 -16.49 7.06
N ILE A 377 -6.46 -15.55 7.41
CA ILE A 377 -5.62 -14.84 6.43
C ILE A 377 -4.72 -15.82 5.68
N LYS A 378 -4.03 -16.72 6.42
CA LYS A 378 -3.18 -17.75 5.80
C LYS A 378 -3.97 -18.65 4.85
N SER A 379 -5.16 -19.11 5.28
CA SER A 379 -6.03 -19.94 4.46
C SER A 379 -6.51 -19.23 3.20
N CYS A 380 -6.89 -17.95 3.30
CA CYS A 380 -7.27 -17.12 2.16
C CYS A 380 -6.13 -17.03 1.14
N LEU A 381 -4.94 -16.60 1.57
CA LEU A 381 -3.77 -16.46 0.69
C LEU A 381 -3.39 -17.81 0.05
N ARG A 382 -3.35 -18.89 0.83
CA ARG A 382 -3.06 -20.23 0.32
C ARG A 382 -4.07 -20.69 -0.73
N THR A 383 -5.35 -20.58 -0.45
CA THR A 383 -6.42 -21.00 -1.37
C THR A 383 -6.44 -20.17 -2.64
N ALA A 384 -6.10 -18.89 -2.55
CA ALA A 384 -5.96 -18.01 -3.70
C ALA A 384 -4.65 -18.22 -4.49
N GLY A 385 -3.77 -19.17 -4.10
CA GLY A 385 -2.47 -19.37 -4.75
C GLY A 385 -1.46 -18.24 -4.48
N ALA A 386 -1.71 -17.41 -3.46
CA ALA A 386 -0.81 -16.32 -3.07
C ALA A 386 0.26 -16.80 -2.09
N ALA A 387 1.37 -16.04 -2.00
CA ALA A 387 2.42 -16.29 -1.02
C ALA A 387 1.85 -16.20 0.42
N HIS A 388 2.08 -17.24 1.20
CA HIS A 388 1.62 -17.36 2.58
C HIS A 388 2.69 -17.96 3.51
N THR A 389 3.89 -18.20 2.96
CA THR A 389 5.08 -18.70 3.65
C THR A 389 6.29 -17.86 3.29
N PHE A 390 7.33 -17.84 4.12
CA PHE A 390 8.56 -17.11 3.80
C PHE A 390 9.26 -17.70 2.55
N ALA A 391 9.19 -19.02 2.35
CA ALA A 391 9.71 -19.66 1.15
C ALA A 391 8.96 -19.19 -0.12
N GLY A 392 7.66 -18.94 -0.01
CA GLY A 392 6.81 -18.45 -1.11
C GLY A 392 7.19 -17.04 -1.62
N ILE A 393 7.94 -16.28 -0.85
CA ILE A 393 8.53 -14.97 -1.26
C ILE A 393 10.05 -15.05 -1.46
N GLY A 394 10.62 -16.25 -1.59
CA GLY A 394 12.06 -16.44 -1.75
C GLY A 394 12.92 -15.96 -0.58
N CYS A 395 12.33 -15.86 0.63
CA CYS A 395 12.99 -15.35 1.82
C CYS A 395 13.42 -16.52 2.73
N SER A 396 14.61 -16.43 3.34
CA SER A 396 14.99 -17.40 4.38
C SER A 396 14.30 -17.09 5.72
N ARG A 397 14.16 -18.12 6.56
CA ARG A 397 13.62 -17.97 7.91
C ARG A 397 14.40 -16.94 8.73
N GLU A 398 15.74 -17.00 8.64
CA GLU A 398 16.65 -16.13 9.40
C GLU A 398 16.49 -14.67 8.95
N ARG A 399 16.36 -14.43 7.64
CA ARG A 399 16.15 -13.08 7.07
C ARG A 399 14.81 -12.53 7.52
N LEU A 400 13.74 -13.35 7.48
CA LEU A 400 12.42 -12.94 7.93
C LEU A 400 12.39 -12.63 9.43
N LEU A 401 13.02 -13.49 10.26
CA LEU A 401 13.14 -13.27 11.70
C LEU A 401 13.90 -11.97 12.00
N THR A 402 15.01 -11.75 11.32
CA THR A 402 15.79 -10.51 11.44
C THR A 402 14.95 -9.29 11.09
N ALA A 403 14.18 -9.33 9.99
CA ALA A 403 13.26 -8.26 9.63
C ALA A 403 12.19 -8.02 10.71
N ALA A 404 11.57 -9.09 11.22
CA ALA A 404 10.55 -9.02 12.27
C ALA A 404 11.05 -8.41 13.58
N LEU A 405 12.31 -8.67 13.95
CA LEU A 405 12.94 -8.11 15.15
C LEU A 405 13.28 -6.62 15.03
N HIS A 406 13.48 -6.10 13.82
CA HIS A 406 13.92 -4.71 13.61
C HIS A 406 12.84 -3.80 13.02
N MET A 407 11.73 -4.36 12.49
CA MET A 407 10.70 -3.58 11.80
C MET A 407 10.01 -2.53 12.67
N HIS A 408 10.02 -2.65 14.02
CA HIS A 408 9.51 -1.63 14.93
C HIS A 408 10.37 -0.35 14.92
N GLN A 409 11.60 -0.39 14.43
CA GLN A 409 12.52 0.75 14.42
C GLN A 409 12.30 1.70 13.25
N ILE A 410 11.59 1.26 12.22
CA ILE A 410 11.23 2.11 11.09
C ILE A 410 9.89 2.82 11.32
N ARG A 411 9.65 3.92 10.59
CA ARG A 411 8.40 4.69 10.63
C ARG A 411 8.13 5.37 11.98
N LYS A 412 7.72 6.61 11.93
CA LYS A 412 7.43 7.44 13.12
C LYS A 412 6.09 7.12 13.81
N ARG A 413 5.14 6.48 13.09
CA ARG A 413 3.81 6.14 13.62
C ARG A 413 3.86 4.82 14.36
N PRO A 414 3.37 4.73 15.62
CA PRO A 414 3.24 3.46 16.35
C PRO A 414 2.27 2.49 15.63
N THR A 415 2.51 1.21 15.83
CA THR A 415 1.72 0.12 15.26
C THR A 415 1.53 -1.00 16.29
N ILE A 416 0.79 -2.04 15.91
CA ILE A 416 0.67 -3.26 16.71
C ILE A 416 2.04 -3.89 17.06
N ILE A 417 3.05 -3.68 16.18
CA ILE A 417 4.40 -4.19 16.42
C ILE A 417 5.01 -3.49 17.65
N ASP A 418 4.88 -2.16 17.71
CA ASP A 418 5.36 -1.37 18.86
C ASP A 418 4.60 -1.75 20.14
N LEU A 419 3.28 -1.93 20.03
CA LEU A 419 2.46 -2.37 21.16
C LEU A 419 2.91 -3.75 21.68
N ALA A 420 3.23 -4.69 20.77
CA ALA A 420 3.73 -6.01 21.16
C ALA A 420 5.10 -5.94 21.89
N TRP A 421 5.96 -4.99 21.54
CA TRP A 421 7.20 -4.71 22.27
C TRP A 421 6.92 -4.12 23.65
N ILE A 422 6.03 -3.13 23.73
CA ILE A 422 5.62 -2.50 25.00
C ILE A 422 5.00 -3.52 25.97
N LEU A 423 4.23 -4.47 25.44
CA LEU A 423 3.57 -5.52 26.25
C LEU A 423 4.48 -6.72 26.54
N GLY A 424 5.77 -6.70 26.17
CA GLY A 424 6.71 -7.78 26.41
C GLY A 424 6.45 -9.07 25.62
N ILE A 425 5.59 -9.03 24.59
CA ILE A 425 5.34 -10.16 23.69
C ILE A 425 6.54 -10.34 22.74
N MET A 426 7.02 -9.25 22.18
CA MET A 426 8.23 -9.22 21.37
C MET A 426 9.46 -8.97 22.28
N PRO A 427 10.66 -9.49 21.96
CA PRO A 427 11.02 -10.25 20.76
C PRO A 427 10.74 -11.77 20.83
N SER A 428 10.41 -12.31 22.01
CA SER A 428 10.34 -13.76 22.26
C SER A 428 9.36 -14.52 21.37
N ALA A 429 8.24 -13.87 20.99
CA ALA A 429 7.20 -14.48 20.16
C ALA A 429 7.56 -14.57 18.67
N ALA A 430 8.55 -13.81 18.18
CA ALA A 430 8.79 -13.68 16.75
C ALA A 430 9.09 -15.02 16.05
N GLY A 431 10.02 -15.82 16.62
CA GLY A 431 10.38 -17.11 16.06
C GLY A 431 9.22 -18.09 16.04
N GLU A 432 8.45 -18.18 17.13
CA GLU A 432 7.28 -19.06 17.24
C GLU A 432 6.18 -18.66 16.23
N ILE A 433 5.92 -17.37 16.05
CA ILE A 433 4.94 -16.88 15.07
C ILE A 433 5.35 -17.28 13.66
N ILE A 434 6.63 -17.11 13.31
CA ILE A 434 7.16 -17.48 12.00
C ILE A 434 7.02 -18.99 11.79
N ASP A 435 7.46 -19.80 12.75
CA ASP A 435 7.45 -21.26 12.62
C ASP A 435 6.03 -21.84 12.58
N ARG A 436 5.09 -21.22 13.29
CA ARG A 436 3.69 -21.66 13.32
C ARG A 436 2.88 -21.19 12.11
N TRP A 437 3.09 -19.98 11.65
CA TRP A 437 2.17 -19.33 10.72
C TRP A 437 2.76 -19.07 9.33
N LEU A 438 4.07 -18.95 9.18
CA LEU A 438 4.73 -18.57 7.93
C LEU A 438 5.58 -19.69 7.32
N THR A 439 5.34 -20.93 7.74
CA THR A 439 5.79 -22.21 7.11
C THR A 439 4.60 -22.92 6.49
N ASP A 440 4.84 -23.99 5.72
CA ASP A 440 3.77 -24.86 5.18
C ASP A 440 2.98 -25.56 6.28
#